data_dd080ced0dacc529f7e2cc77d7453e0c
#
_entry.id   dd080ced0dacc529f7e2cc77d7453e0c
#
_cell.length_a   1.000
_cell.length_b   1.000
_cell.length_c   1.000
_cell.angle_alpha   90.00
_cell.angle_beta   90.00
_cell.angle_gamma   90.00
#
_symmetry.space_group_name_H-M   'P 1'
#
loop_
_entity.id
_entity.type
_entity.pdbx_description
1 polymer ?
#
loop_
_entity_poly.entity_id
_entity_poly.type
_entity_poly.pdbx_seq_one_letter_code
_entity_poly.pdbx_strand_id
1 'polypeptide(L)'
;DFTFFGGLYRDVYLVYTSPVQLSTTHYASSGVYLKTVGITDAQAEVCAKTFLSNALKSNQALILETEILDADGNRVALSAKKVNVKAGEKNVAFEALMTIAQPKRWDVDSPYLYKVYSRLKNKKGEVLDCVVNPLGIREYHFDAEKGFFLNGKYRKLIGTSRHQDYKGMGNALRDEMHIRDIQLSKDMGSNFLRVAHYPQDPVGLQMCDKLGL
;
A
#
# COMPACT_ATOMS: atom_id res chain seq x y z
N ASP A 1 8.67 1.57 -31.13
CA ASP A 1 7.22 1.58 -31.35
C ASP A 1 6.55 0.71 -30.30
N PHE A 2 5.42 1.11 -29.78
CA PHE A 2 4.60 0.29 -28.89
C PHE A 2 3.14 0.32 -29.36
N THR A 3 2.41 -0.75 -29.05
CA THR A 3 1.03 -0.90 -29.48
C THR A 3 0.08 -0.42 -28.40
N PHE A 4 -0.94 0.34 -28.79
CA PHE A 4 -2.07 0.68 -27.92
C PHE A 4 -3.07 -0.47 -27.97
N PHE A 5 -3.29 -1.11 -26.83
CA PHE A 5 -4.29 -2.17 -26.70
C PHE A 5 -5.58 -1.58 -26.11
N GLY A 6 -6.72 -1.94 -26.71
CA GLY A 6 -8.04 -1.57 -26.21
C GLY A 6 -8.67 -2.68 -25.34
N GLY A 7 -9.82 -2.37 -24.75
CA GLY A 7 -10.62 -3.31 -23.98
C GLY A 7 -10.22 -3.38 -22.50
N LEU A 8 -10.85 -4.33 -21.79
CA LEU A 8 -10.58 -4.63 -20.38
C LEU A 8 -9.47 -5.68 -20.32
N TYR A 9 -8.26 -5.26 -20.02
CA TYR A 9 -7.09 -6.13 -19.98
C TYR A 9 -6.61 -6.47 -18.57
N ARG A 10 -7.29 -5.92 -17.55
CA ARG A 10 -7.11 -6.26 -16.14
C ARG A 10 -8.37 -6.89 -15.58
N ASP A 11 -8.22 -7.55 -14.43
CA ASP A 11 -9.33 -8.18 -13.74
C ASP A 11 -10.44 -7.18 -13.39
N VAL A 12 -11.66 -7.66 -13.46
CA VAL A 12 -12.87 -6.91 -13.07
C VAL A 12 -13.52 -7.61 -11.88
N TYR A 13 -13.67 -6.90 -10.79
CA TYR A 13 -14.21 -7.42 -9.55
C TYR A 13 -15.58 -6.81 -9.24
N LEU A 14 -16.44 -7.60 -8.62
CA LEU A 14 -17.64 -7.14 -7.94
C LEU A 14 -17.38 -7.18 -6.44
N VAL A 15 -17.33 -6.00 -5.81
CA VAL A 15 -17.01 -5.86 -4.39
C VAL A 15 -18.29 -5.68 -3.59
N TYR A 16 -18.56 -6.60 -2.69
CA TYR A 16 -19.68 -6.51 -1.74
C TYR A 16 -19.17 -6.02 -0.39
N THR A 17 -19.80 -5.00 0.14
CA THR A 17 -19.40 -4.38 1.41
C THR A 17 -20.62 -4.17 2.31
N SER A 18 -20.36 -3.93 3.60
CA SER A 18 -21.37 -3.34 4.49
C SER A 18 -21.78 -1.95 3.98
N PRO A 19 -23.02 -1.50 4.21
CA PRO A 19 -23.42 -0.12 3.92
C PRO A 19 -22.54 0.94 4.63
N VAL A 20 -21.86 0.56 5.69
CA VAL A 20 -20.84 1.37 6.38
C VAL A 20 -19.50 0.66 6.24
N GLN A 21 -18.54 1.30 5.58
CA GLN A 21 -17.34 0.62 5.09
C GLN A 21 -16.10 1.51 5.04
N LEU A 22 -14.95 0.91 4.91
CA LEU A 22 -13.73 1.53 4.38
C LEU A 22 -13.99 1.91 2.92
N SER A 23 -13.69 3.16 2.55
CA SER A 23 -14.15 3.70 1.25
C SER A 23 -13.42 3.08 0.07
N THR A 24 -14.12 2.32 -0.76
CA THR A 24 -13.61 1.78 -2.03
C THR A 24 -13.66 2.80 -3.17
N THR A 25 -14.37 3.92 -2.99
CA THR A 25 -14.59 4.96 -4.01
C THR A 25 -13.58 6.10 -3.94
N HIS A 26 -12.69 6.13 -2.96
CA HIS A 26 -11.62 7.11 -2.88
C HIS A 26 -10.48 6.69 -3.82
N TYR A 27 -10.50 7.21 -5.05
CA TYR A 27 -9.57 6.87 -6.15
C TYR A 27 -9.45 5.37 -6.45
N ALA A 28 -10.53 4.60 -6.23
CA ALA A 28 -10.53 3.13 -6.36
C ALA A 28 -9.39 2.45 -5.57
N SER A 29 -9.00 3.05 -4.44
CA SER A 29 -7.96 2.52 -3.53
C SER A 29 -8.58 1.67 -2.43
N SER A 30 -7.74 1.13 -1.55
CA SER A 30 -8.19 0.43 -0.33
C SER A 30 -8.88 1.35 0.69
N GLY A 31 -8.91 2.67 0.45
CA GLY A 31 -9.38 3.68 1.40
C GLY A 31 -8.44 3.92 2.58
N VAL A 32 -7.26 3.28 2.60
CA VAL A 32 -6.26 3.40 3.67
C VAL A 32 -4.93 3.83 3.08
N TYR A 33 -4.39 4.93 3.57
CA TYR A 33 -3.09 5.47 3.16
C TYR A 33 -2.15 5.46 4.35
N LEU A 34 -1.00 4.84 4.17
CA LEU A 34 0.03 4.69 5.20
C LEU A 34 1.23 5.56 4.83
N LYS A 35 1.70 6.35 5.77
CA LYS A 35 2.87 7.20 5.57
C LYS A 35 3.75 7.15 6.82
N THR A 36 5.04 6.89 6.62
CA THR A 36 6.04 7.13 7.65
C THR A 36 6.28 8.64 7.72
N VAL A 37 6.08 9.24 8.89
CA VAL A 37 6.19 10.70 9.10
C VAL A 37 7.44 11.09 9.87
N GLY A 38 8.09 10.13 10.52
CA GLY A 38 9.38 10.30 11.20
C GLY A 38 10.06 8.96 11.43
N ILE A 39 11.37 8.92 11.29
CA ILE A 39 12.19 7.73 11.55
C ILE A 39 13.43 8.14 12.34
N THR A 40 13.71 7.38 13.40
CA THR A 40 14.99 7.33 14.09
C THR A 40 15.39 5.86 14.26
N ASP A 41 16.55 5.57 14.81
CA ASP A 41 16.93 4.19 15.13
C ASP A 41 16.10 3.63 16.30
N ALA A 42 15.61 4.52 17.20
CA ALA A 42 14.81 4.13 18.35
C ALA A 42 13.33 3.91 18.00
N GLN A 43 12.78 4.66 17.04
CA GLN A 43 11.36 4.61 16.72
C GLN A 43 11.04 5.10 15.31
N ALA A 44 9.90 4.65 14.77
CA ALA A 44 9.26 5.22 13.60
C ALA A 44 7.83 5.64 13.93
N GLU A 45 7.42 6.79 13.40
CA GLU A 45 6.06 7.28 13.47
C GLU A 45 5.35 7.00 12.13
N VAL A 46 4.19 6.36 12.20
CA VAL A 46 3.36 6.00 11.06
C VAL A 46 2.01 6.70 11.19
N CYS A 47 1.65 7.47 10.18
CA CYS A 47 0.31 8.02 10.03
C CYS A 47 -0.52 7.09 9.13
N ALA A 48 -1.65 6.61 9.65
CA ALA A 48 -2.67 5.92 8.86
C ALA A 48 -3.84 6.86 8.62
N LYS A 49 -4.06 7.25 7.37
CA LYS A 49 -5.21 8.04 6.95
C LYS A 49 -6.22 7.12 6.30
N THR A 50 -7.37 6.98 6.95
CA THR A 50 -8.42 6.05 6.54
C THR A 50 -9.68 6.82 6.15
N PHE A 51 -10.25 6.46 5.00
CA PHE A 51 -11.50 7.03 4.51
C PHE A 51 -12.66 6.08 4.77
N LEU A 52 -13.75 6.62 5.33
CA LEU A 52 -14.97 5.88 5.62
C LEU A 52 -16.15 6.42 4.81
N SER A 53 -17.10 5.54 4.49
CA SER A 53 -18.37 5.90 3.87
C SER A 53 -19.52 5.26 4.61
N ASN A 54 -20.65 5.97 4.69
CA ASN A 54 -21.90 5.51 5.31
C ASN A 54 -23.07 5.72 4.35
N ALA A 55 -23.56 4.64 3.75
CA ALA A 55 -24.72 4.68 2.85
C ALA A 55 -26.08 4.59 3.59
N LEU A 56 -26.06 4.43 4.92
CA LEU A 56 -27.27 4.40 5.72
C LEU A 56 -27.90 5.79 5.88
N LYS A 57 -29.19 5.82 6.20
CA LYS A 57 -29.93 7.06 6.50
C LYS A 57 -29.78 7.55 7.95
N SER A 58 -28.89 6.93 8.72
CA SER A 58 -28.61 7.27 10.12
C SER A 58 -27.12 7.43 10.37
N ASN A 59 -26.79 8.30 11.32
CA ASN A 59 -25.42 8.48 11.77
C ASN A 59 -24.90 7.19 12.43
N GLN A 60 -23.64 6.85 12.19
CA GLN A 60 -23.03 5.65 12.73
C GLN A 60 -21.87 6.01 13.64
N ALA A 61 -21.97 5.55 14.89
CA ALA A 61 -20.86 5.62 15.84
C ALA A 61 -20.12 4.27 15.84
N LEU A 62 -18.86 4.31 15.49
CA LEU A 62 -18.04 3.15 15.14
C LEU A 62 -16.70 3.20 15.88
N ILE A 63 -15.96 2.12 15.80
CA ILE A 63 -14.56 2.05 16.23
C ILE A 63 -13.72 1.79 14.97
N LEU A 64 -12.81 2.70 14.66
CA LEU A 64 -11.77 2.50 13.67
C LEU A 64 -10.52 2.00 14.38
N GLU A 65 -10.16 0.75 14.11
CA GLU A 65 -8.97 0.10 14.64
C GLU A 65 -7.94 -0.07 13.54
N THR A 66 -6.71 0.38 13.82
CA THR A 66 -5.55 0.16 12.95
C THR A 66 -4.48 -0.54 13.76
N GLU A 67 -4.09 -1.73 13.32
CA GLU A 67 -3.13 -2.60 13.98
C GLU A 67 -1.96 -2.88 13.04
N ILE A 68 -0.73 -2.74 13.53
CA ILE A 68 0.49 -3.04 12.78
C ILE A 68 1.13 -4.29 13.37
N LEU A 69 1.33 -5.29 12.52
CA LEU A 69 2.02 -6.53 12.86
C LEU A 69 3.39 -6.59 12.16
N ASP A 70 4.36 -7.18 12.85
CA ASP A 70 5.65 -7.55 12.26
C ASP A 70 5.53 -8.78 11.33
N ALA A 71 6.65 -9.22 10.74
CA ALA A 71 6.65 -10.38 9.85
C ALA A 71 6.33 -11.71 10.57
N ASP A 72 6.55 -11.76 11.88
CA ASP A 72 6.29 -12.93 12.72
C ASP A 72 4.84 -12.93 13.25
N GLY A 73 4.07 -11.88 12.95
CA GLY A 73 2.67 -11.73 13.37
C GLY A 73 2.50 -11.10 14.74
N ASN A 74 3.55 -10.59 15.37
CA ASN A 74 3.46 -9.89 16.64
C ASN A 74 2.95 -8.48 16.44
N ARG A 75 2.06 -8.01 17.31
CA ARG A 75 1.56 -6.65 17.27
C ARG A 75 2.62 -5.67 17.78
N VAL A 76 3.03 -4.74 16.91
CA VAL A 76 4.03 -3.70 17.22
C VAL A 76 3.41 -2.32 17.43
N ALA A 77 2.19 -2.08 16.93
CA ALA A 77 1.44 -0.86 17.22
C ALA A 77 -0.06 -1.07 17.07
N LEU A 78 -0.85 -0.29 17.79
CA LEU A 78 -2.32 -0.33 17.76
C LEU A 78 -2.88 1.06 18.00
N SER A 79 -3.86 1.46 17.19
CA SER A 79 -4.73 2.59 17.43
C SER A 79 -6.19 2.15 17.32
N ALA A 80 -7.00 2.48 18.31
CA ALA A 80 -8.45 2.26 18.29
C ALA A 80 -9.16 3.57 18.65
N LYS A 81 -9.85 4.16 17.68
CA LYS A 81 -10.52 5.45 17.83
C LYS A 81 -12.02 5.32 17.64
N LYS A 82 -12.80 5.95 18.50
CA LYS A 82 -14.22 6.17 18.26
C LYS A 82 -14.38 7.20 17.17
N VAL A 83 -15.13 6.87 16.13
CA VAL A 83 -15.40 7.73 14.98
C VAL A 83 -16.90 7.82 14.74
N ASN A 84 -17.34 8.93 14.18
CA ASN A 84 -18.74 9.11 13.81
C ASN A 84 -18.82 9.50 12.33
N VAL A 85 -19.61 8.76 11.56
CA VAL A 85 -19.84 9.02 10.14
C VAL A 85 -21.32 9.32 9.96
N LYS A 86 -21.64 10.53 9.49
CA LYS A 86 -23.02 10.94 9.33
C LYS A 86 -23.74 10.15 8.22
N ALA A 87 -25.05 10.20 8.25
CA ALA A 87 -25.90 9.58 7.22
C ALA A 87 -25.54 10.11 5.83
N GLY A 88 -25.30 9.19 4.88
CA GLY A 88 -24.98 9.51 3.49
C GLY A 88 -23.59 10.09 3.23
N GLU A 89 -22.75 10.27 4.24
CA GLU A 89 -21.38 10.78 4.05
C GLU A 89 -20.51 9.77 3.29
N LYS A 90 -19.67 10.30 2.39
CA LYS A 90 -18.72 9.52 1.59
C LYS A 90 -17.31 10.06 1.76
N ASN A 91 -16.33 9.16 1.81
CA ASN A 91 -14.90 9.48 1.84
C ASN A 91 -14.50 10.42 2.98
N VAL A 92 -15.06 10.21 4.18
CA VAL A 92 -14.68 11.00 5.38
C VAL A 92 -13.36 10.49 5.91
N ALA A 93 -12.37 11.38 6.04
CA ALA A 93 -11.02 11.03 6.46
C ALA A 93 -10.88 11.01 7.99
N PHE A 94 -10.21 9.98 8.49
CA PHE A 94 -9.76 9.84 9.87
C PHE A 94 -8.27 9.51 9.90
N GLU A 95 -7.54 10.11 10.82
CA GLU A 95 -6.09 9.90 10.94
C GLU A 95 -5.75 9.29 12.30
N ALA A 96 -4.80 8.35 12.26
CA ALA A 96 -4.21 7.72 13.43
C ALA A 96 -2.69 7.81 13.32
N LEU A 97 -2.05 8.39 14.33
CA LEU A 97 -0.60 8.38 14.47
C LEU A 97 -0.21 7.24 15.42
N MET A 98 0.75 6.43 15.01
CA MET A 98 1.22 5.25 15.73
C MET A 98 2.74 5.22 15.75
N THR A 99 3.32 4.74 16.86
CA THR A 99 4.77 4.62 17.03
C THR A 99 5.16 3.15 17.06
N ILE A 100 6.19 2.79 16.30
CA ILE A 100 6.83 1.48 16.30
C ILE A 100 8.22 1.65 16.93
N ALA A 101 8.48 0.93 18.01
CA ALA A 101 9.79 0.91 18.65
C ALA A 101 10.76 0.03 17.86
N GLN A 102 12.03 0.48 17.76
CA GLN A 102 13.11 -0.24 17.08
C GLN A 102 12.69 -0.79 15.70
N PRO A 103 12.25 0.08 14.77
CA PRO A 103 11.67 -0.37 13.51
C PRO A 103 12.69 -1.06 12.62
N LYS A 104 12.29 -2.19 12.04
CA LYS A 104 13.02 -2.78 10.91
C LYS A 104 12.71 -1.98 9.67
N ARG A 105 13.73 -1.33 9.09
CA ARG A 105 13.57 -0.50 7.90
C ARG A 105 13.51 -1.37 6.65
N TRP A 106 12.67 -0.97 5.70
CA TRP A 106 12.69 -1.50 4.35
C TRP A 106 13.89 -0.93 3.60
N ASP A 107 14.67 -1.78 2.97
CA ASP A 107 15.78 -1.40 2.09
C ASP A 107 15.80 -2.35 0.89
N VAL A 108 16.46 -1.96 -0.20
CA VAL A 108 16.61 -2.79 -1.40
C VAL A 108 17.34 -4.11 -1.15
N ASP A 109 18.22 -4.15 -0.14
CA ASP A 109 18.96 -5.35 0.25
C ASP A 109 18.25 -6.16 1.35
N SER A 110 17.30 -5.54 2.05
CA SER A 110 16.50 -6.14 3.13
C SER A 110 15.08 -5.59 3.13
N PRO A 111 14.22 -6.03 2.22
CA PRO A 111 12.87 -5.47 1.99
C PRO A 111 11.88 -5.93 3.07
N TYR A 112 12.04 -5.41 4.29
CA TYR A 112 11.18 -5.79 5.41
C TYR A 112 9.82 -5.10 5.32
N LEU A 113 8.75 -5.89 5.39
CA LEU A 113 7.36 -5.42 5.34
C LEU A 113 6.60 -5.80 6.60
N TYR A 114 5.93 -4.81 7.17
CA TYR A 114 4.88 -4.97 8.17
C TYR A 114 3.54 -5.21 7.48
N LYS A 115 2.57 -5.79 8.21
CA LYS A 115 1.17 -5.90 7.80
C LYS A 115 0.32 -4.96 8.64
N VAL A 116 -0.47 -4.13 7.97
CA VAL A 116 -1.37 -3.19 8.64
C VAL A 116 -2.81 -3.61 8.40
N TYR A 117 -3.50 -3.95 9.46
CA TYR A 117 -4.92 -4.25 9.46
C TYR A 117 -5.69 -2.99 9.84
N SER A 118 -6.58 -2.53 8.97
CA SER A 118 -7.54 -1.46 9.27
C SER A 118 -8.92 -2.08 9.34
N ARG A 119 -9.52 -2.09 10.53
CA ARG A 119 -10.83 -2.71 10.80
C ARG A 119 -11.83 -1.64 11.21
N LEU A 120 -12.99 -1.68 10.59
CA LEU A 120 -14.14 -0.91 11.02
C LEU A 120 -15.04 -1.80 11.87
N LYS A 121 -15.30 -1.40 13.12
CA LYS A 121 -16.10 -2.17 14.07
C LYS A 121 -17.33 -1.38 14.52
N ASN A 122 -18.42 -2.09 14.78
CA ASN A 122 -19.58 -1.49 15.43
C ASN A 122 -19.33 -1.34 16.96
N LYS A 123 -20.30 -0.76 17.67
CA LYS A 123 -20.21 -0.55 19.13
C LYS A 123 -20.10 -1.85 19.95
N LYS A 124 -20.53 -3.00 19.38
CA LYS A 124 -20.40 -4.31 20.02
C LYS A 124 -19.03 -4.96 19.79
N GLY A 125 -18.15 -4.34 18.97
CA GLY A 125 -16.86 -4.88 18.60
C GLY A 125 -16.88 -5.81 17.37
N GLU A 126 -18.03 -6.01 16.74
CA GLU A 126 -18.15 -6.82 15.53
C GLU A 126 -17.50 -6.08 14.35
N VAL A 127 -16.68 -6.80 13.59
CA VAL A 127 -16.00 -6.26 12.40
C VAL A 127 -17.00 -6.14 11.25
N LEU A 128 -17.19 -4.93 10.77
CA LEU A 128 -18.06 -4.61 9.62
C LEU A 128 -17.27 -4.64 8.31
N ASP A 129 -16.00 -4.25 8.36
CA ASP A 129 -15.11 -4.21 7.20
C ASP A 129 -13.64 -4.28 7.65
N CYS A 130 -12.78 -4.81 6.77
CA CYS A 130 -11.37 -4.97 7.05
C CYS A 130 -10.53 -4.87 5.77
N VAL A 131 -9.48 -4.08 5.83
CA VAL A 131 -8.47 -3.98 4.76
C VAL A 131 -7.10 -4.26 5.32
N VAL A 132 -6.27 -4.98 4.55
CA VAL A 132 -4.88 -5.28 4.91
C VAL A 132 -3.96 -4.67 3.88
N ASN A 133 -3.01 -3.85 4.35
CA ASN A 133 -2.00 -3.22 3.51
C ASN A 133 -0.59 -3.59 3.97
N PRO A 134 0.38 -3.75 3.06
CA PRO A 134 1.79 -3.81 3.42
C PRO A 134 2.29 -2.42 3.86
N LEU A 135 3.34 -2.41 4.69
CA LEU A 135 4.02 -1.19 5.09
C LEU A 135 5.53 -1.43 5.16
N GLY A 136 6.28 -0.78 4.28
CA GLY A 136 7.74 -0.68 4.38
C GLY A 136 8.13 0.64 5.05
N ILE A 137 8.80 0.58 6.20
CA ILE A 137 9.26 1.77 6.91
C ILE A 137 10.56 2.24 6.26
N ARG A 138 10.51 3.36 5.58
CA ARG A 138 11.66 3.94 4.88
C ARG A 138 11.53 5.46 4.76
N GLU A 139 12.65 6.11 4.58
CA GLU A 139 12.74 7.49 4.13
C GLU A 139 13.60 7.56 2.87
N TYR A 140 13.33 8.49 2.01
CA TYR A 140 14.15 8.74 0.83
C TYR A 140 14.15 10.22 0.46
N HIS A 141 15.22 10.65 -0.18
CA HIS A 141 15.30 11.97 -0.78
C HIS A 141 16.19 11.95 -2.03
N PHE A 142 15.98 12.95 -2.87
CA PHE A 142 16.83 13.23 -4.02
C PHE A 142 17.64 14.50 -3.76
N ASP A 143 18.94 14.42 -3.96
CA ASP A 143 19.85 15.56 -3.93
C ASP A 143 20.28 15.85 -5.37
N ALA A 144 20.21 17.12 -5.79
CA ALA A 144 20.50 17.50 -7.17
C ALA A 144 21.94 17.21 -7.62
N GLU A 145 22.90 17.22 -6.67
CA GLU A 145 24.31 16.98 -6.97
C GLU A 145 24.77 15.57 -6.58
N LYS A 146 24.18 15.01 -5.51
CA LYS A 146 24.62 13.75 -4.91
C LYS A 146 23.75 12.55 -5.29
N GLY A 147 22.56 12.78 -5.86
CA GLY A 147 21.67 11.74 -6.34
C GLY A 147 20.66 11.23 -5.32
N PHE A 148 20.37 9.94 -5.34
CA PHE A 148 19.31 9.31 -4.55
C PHE A 148 19.84 8.75 -3.23
N PHE A 149 19.09 8.99 -2.16
CA PHE A 149 19.36 8.47 -0.83
C PHE A 149 18.17 7.67 -0.31
N LEU A 150 18.44 6.49 0.23
CA LEU A 150 17.49 5.64 0.92
C LEU A 150 17.97 5.39 2.35
N ASN A 151 17.13 5.67 3.35
CA ASN A 151 17.48 5.55 4.78
C ASN A 151 18.79 6.26 5.15
N GLY A 152 19.00 7.46 4.59
CA GLY A 152 20.21 8.26 4.80
C GLY A 152 21.46 7.77 4.05
N LYS A 153 21.40 6.66 3.30
CA LYS A 153 22.52 6.12 2.53
C LYS A 153 22.38 6.43 1.05
N TYR A 154 23.45 6.91 0.43
CA TYR A 154 23.50 7.05 -1.03
C TYR A 154 23.27 5.71 -1.72
N ARG A 155 22.41 5.70 -2.73
CA ARG A 155 22.15 4.53 -3.57
C ARG A 155 22.22 4.91 -5.04
N LYS A 156 23.12 4.26 -5.78
CA LYS A 156 23.08 4.33 -7.24
C LYS A 156 21.88 3.50 -7.72
N LEU A 157 20.98 4.15 -8.48
CA LEU A 157 19.85 3.46 -9.07
C LEU A 157 20.33 2.70 -10.30
N ILE A 158 20.21 1.38 -10.26
CA ILE A 158 20.58 0.44 -11.33
C ILE A 158 19.35 -0.38 -11.66
N GLY A 159 18.86 -0.30 -12.89
CA GLY A 159 17.67 -1.00 -13.28
C GLY A 159 17.28 -0.80 -14.71
N THR A 160 16.06 -1.19 -15.03
CA THR A 160 15.53 -1.17 -16.37
C THR A 160 14.15 -0.50 -16.43
N SER A 161 13.68 -0.27 -17.65
CA SER A 161 12.32 0.18 -17.93
C SER A 161 11.48 -1.02 -18.36
N ARG A 162 10.26 -1.13 -17.84
CA ARG A 162 9.35 -2.24 -18.15
C ARG A 162 8.03 -1.73 -18.72
N HIS A 163 7.65 -2.26 -19.88
CA HIS A 163 6.27 -2.31 -20.37
C HIS A 163 5.61 -3.60 -19.92
N GLN A 164 4.30 -3.59 -19.63
CA GLN A 164 3.56 -4.81 -19.25
C GLN A 164 2.84 -5.40 -20.46
N ASP A 165 3.60 -5.81 -21.47
CA ASP A 165 3.05 -6.41 -22.67
C ASP A 165 3.89 -7.61 -23.12
N TYR A 166 3.21 -8.60 -23.72
CA TYR A 166 3.83 -9.79 -24.25
C TYR A 166 3.31 -10.11 -25.65
N LYS A 167 4.19 -10.66 -26.48
CA LYS A 167 3.83 -11.12 -27.82
C LYS A 167 2.67 -12.12 -27.76
N GLY A 168 1.60 -11.83 -28.49
CA GLY A 168 0.42 -12.68 -28.58
C GLY A 168 -0.61 -12.49 -27.46
N MET A 169 -0.28 -11.74 -26.40
CA MET A 169 -1.18 -11.49 -25.27
C MET A 169 -1.50 -10.00 -25.08
N GLY A 170 -0.67 -9.11 -25.66
CA GLY A 170 -0.79 -7.67 -25.37
C GLY A 170 -0.64 -7.41 -23.88
N ASN A 171 -1.48 -6.54 -23.34
CA ASN A 171 -1.47 -6.18 -21.92
C ASN A 171 -2.34 -7.09 -21.03
N ALA A 172 -3.01 -8.11 -21.59
CA ALA A 172 -3.86 -9.04 -20.86
C ALA A 172 -3.01 -10.13 -20.17
N LEU A 173 -2.17 -9.72 -19.26
CA LEU A 173 -1.23 -10.60 -18.55
C LEU A 173 -1.84 -11.13 -17.25
N ARG A 174 -1.49 -12.38 -16.91
CA ARG A 174 -1.76 -12.95 -15.59
C ARG A 174 -0.73 -12.46 -14.58
N ASP A 175 -1.08 -12.50 -13.32
CA ASP A 175 -0.23 -12.10 -12.19
C ASP A 175 1.15 -12.75 -12.22
N GLU A 176 1.23 -14.04 -12.58
CA GLU A 176 2.47 -14.80 -12.62
C GLU A 176 3.48 -14.22 -13.62
N MET A 177 3.01 -13.59 -14.70
CA MET A 177 3.89 -12.94 -15.67
C MET A 177 4.48 -11.66 -15.13
N HIS A 178 3.69 -10.87 -14.40
CA HIS A 178 4.18 -9.68 -13.69
C HIS A 178 5.20 -10.08 -12.62
N ILE A 179 4.89 -11.11 -11.82
CA ILE A 179 5.76 -11.64 -10.77
C ILE A 179 7.10 -12.08 -11.36
N ARG A 180 7.05 -12.86 -12.46
CA ARG A 180 8.25 -13.35 -13.16
C ARG A 180 9.15 -12.21 -13.62
N ASP A 181 8.59 -11.19 -14.26
CA ASP A 181 9.37 -10.07 -14.79
C ASP A 181 10.09 -9.29 -13.68
N ILE A 182 9.40 -9.06 -12.57
CA ILE A 182 9.99 -8.37 -11.42
C ILE A 182 11.07 -9.23 -10.78
N GLN A 183 10.84 -10.55 -10.66
CA GLN A 183 11.86 -11.49 -10.17
C GLN A 183 13.11 -11.48 -11.06
N LEU A 184 12.94 -11.58 -12.37
CA LEU A 184 14.05 -11.51 -13.32
C LEU A 184 14.82 -10.19 -13.23
N SER A 185 14.11 -9.07 -13.05
CA SER A 185 14.74 -7.77 -12.84
C SER A 185 15.59 -7.76 -11.56
N LYS A 186 15.11 -8.37 -10.48
CA LYS A 186 15.89 -8.51 -9.24
C LYS A 186 17.09 -9.43 -9.41
N ASP A 187 16.90 -10.57 -10.06
CA ASP A 187 17.95 -11.58 -10.30
C ASP A 187 19.10 -11.03 -11.16
N MET A 188 18.81 -10.06 -12.05
CA MET A 188 19.82 -9.29 -12.79
C MET A 188 20.63 -8.31 -11.92
N GLY A 189 20.30 -8.17 -10.64
CA GLY A 189 20.94 -7.23 -9.73
C GLY A 189 20.33 -5.82 -9.74
N SER A 190 19.13 -5.64 -10.28
CA SER A 190 18.46 -4.34 -10.25
C SER A 190 18.01 -3.96 -8.84
N ASN A 191 18.07 -2.67 -8.54
CA ASN A 191 17.49 -2.05 -7.34
C ASN A 191 16.52 -0.93 -7.68
N PHE A 192 16.15 -0.81 -8.95
CA PHE A 192 15.26 0.20 -9.48
C PHE A 192 14.53 -0.33 -10.71
N LEU A 193 13.24 -0.01 -10.81
CA LEU A 193 12.43 -0.31 -11.98
C LEU A 193 11.68 0.95 -12.43
N ARG A 194 11.83 1.35 -13.70
CA ARG A 194 11.01 2.38 -14.30
C ARG A 194 9.76 1.76 -14.89
N VAL A 195 8.61 2.06 -14.34
CA VAL A 195 7.32 1.66 -14.92
C VAL A 195 7.02 2.54 -16.14
N ALA A 196 7.02 1.95 -17.32
CA ALA A 196 6.90 2.66 -18.58
C ALA A 196 5.55 2.38 -19.23
N HIS A 197 4.79 3.42 -19.53
CA HIS A 197 4.78 4.83 -19.16
C HIS A 197 3.46 5.16 -18.49
N TYR A 198 2.79 4.16 -17.93
CA TYR A 198 1.42 4.15 -17.40
C TYR A 198 1.38 3.38 -16.08
N PRO A 199 0.34 3.56 -15.27
CA PRO A 199 0.16 2.76 -14.05
C PRO A 199 0.16 1.28 -14.39
N GLN A 200 1.09 0.54 -13.79
CA GLN A 200 1.21 -0.90 -14.00
C GLN A 200 0.28 -1.68 -13.09
N ASP A 201 0.20 -2.99 -13.31
CA ASP A 201 -0.59 -3.86 -12.48
C ASP A 201 -0.13 -3.81 -11.02
N PRO A 202 -1.06 -3.73 -10.04
CA PRO A 202 -0.72 -3.67 -8.62
C PRO A 202 0.18 -4.82 -8.14
N VAL A 203 0.05 -6.03 -8.71
CA VAL A 203 0.88 -7.18 -8.32
C VAL A 203 2.35 -6.93 -8.62
N GLY A 204 2.68 -6.24 -9.73
CA GLY A 204 4.04 -5.85 -10.06
C GLY A 204 4.66 -4.93 -9.00
N LEU A 205 3.89 -3.91 -8.56
CA LEU A 205 4.32 -2.98 -7.53
C LEU A 205 4.49 -3.68 -6.17
N GLN A 206 3.56 -4.59 -5.82
CA GLN A 206 3.68 -5.41 -4.62
C GLN A 206 4.93 -6.29 -4.62
N MET A 207 5.31 -6.81 -5.80
CA MET A 207 6.54 -7.59 -5.93
C MET A 207 7.80 -6.73 -5.80
N CYS A 208 7.78 -5.48 -6.29
CA CYS A 208 8.86 -4.53 -6.04
C CYS A 208 9.05 -4.29 -4.53
N ASP A 209 7.97 -4.08 -3.78
CA ASP A 209 8.02 -3.92 -2.33
C ASP A 209 8.59 -5.17 -1.63
N LYS A 210 8.23 -6.38 -2.09
CA LYS A 210 8.68 -7.66 -1.51
C LYS A 210 10.13 -8.00 -1.82
N LEU A 211 10.61 -7.63 -3.01
CA LEU A 211 11.93 -8.03 -3.51
C LEU A 211 12.99 -6.93 -3.34
N GLY A 212 12.60 -5.73 -2.96
CA GLY A 212 13.54 -4.60 -2.80
C GLY A 212 13.90 -3.95 -4.14
N LEU A 213 12.89 -3.48 -4.87
CA LEU A 213 13.02 -2.74 -6.13
C LEU A 213 12.37 -1.36 -6.03
#